data_f835cdcb54a419f8858a3655be332356
#
_entry.id   f835cdcb54a419f8858a3655be332356
#
_cell.length_a   1.000
_cell.length_b   1.000
_cell.length_c   1.000
_cell.angle_alpha   90.00
_cell.angle_beta   90.00
_cell.angle_gamma   90.00
#
_symmetry.space_group_name_H-M   'P 1'
#
loop_
_entity.id
_entity.type
_entity.pdbx_description
1 polymer ?
#
loop_
_entity_poly.entity_id
_entity_poly.type
_entity_poly.pdbx_seq_one_letter_code
_entity_poly.pdbx_strand_id
1 'polypeptide(L)'
;MRVSSHNSGGKRAAVLLALALLVPGCSVLSGGGPPPTFDLSAPEQFPRASRAPRAQLIVQDATAVGVLDSDKIVVRPAEGKIAALADAQWSERLTRLVQVRAIQAFENAKRMRAVGRPGDRIVADYQLLLDIRSFEIVVEGLSAEVTIAAKIVGDRSGRIVAGRVFTARVPASATQGPPAIAALDEAWGKVASDIVLWASTVI
;
A
#
# COMPACT_ATOMS: atom_id res chain seq x y z
N MET A 1 29.45 -40.32 78.33
CA MET A 1 28.38 -39.33 77.92
C MET A 1 28.69 -38.97 76.47
N ARG A 2 27.89 -39.53 75.50
CA ARG A 2 28.05 -39.27 74.05
C ARG A 2 27.01 -38.25 73.64
N VAL A 3 27.47 -37.13 73.11
CA VAL A 3 26.60 -36.10 72.48
C VAL A 3 26.53 -36.37 70.99
N SER A 4 25.34 -36.67 70.50
CA SER A 4 25.03 -36.91 69.10
C SER A 4 24.70 -35.58 68.42
N SER A 5 25.49 -35.12 67.47
CA SER A 5 25.22 -33.93 66.70
C SER A 5 24.37 -34.29 65.46
N HIS A 6 23.18 -33.79 65.40
CA HIS A 6 22.26 -33.94 64.25
C HIS A 6 22.68 -33.00 63.11
N ASN A 7 23.11 -33.60 62.02
CA ASN A 7 23.43 -32.91 60.76
C ASN A 7 22.15 -32.66 59.95
N SER A 8 21.51 -31.50 60.13
CA SER A 8 20.26 -31.12 59.43
C SER A 8 20.50 -30.10 58.28
N GLY A 9 21.79 -29.78 57.96
CA GLY A 9 22.11 -28.74 56.97
C GLY A 9 22.02 -29.17 55.49
N GLY A 10 22.21 -30.47 55.20
CA GLY A 10 22.35 -30.95 53.83
C GLY A 10 21.05 -31.03 53.02
N LYS A 11 19.91 -31.27 53.71
CA LYS A 11 18.61 -31.43 53.02
C LYS A 11 17.95 -30.10 52.60
N ARG A 12 18.26 -29.01 53.29
CA ARG A 12 17.70 -27.67 52.96
C ARG A 12 18.43 -27.03 51.78
N ALA A 13 19.73 -27.29 51.61
CA ALA A 13 20.50 -26.81 50.48
C ALA A 13 20.12 -27.52 49.16
N ALA A 14 19.80 -28.81 49.20
CA ALA A 14 19.37 -29.58 48.03
C ALA A 14 17.97 -29.17 47.53
N VAL A 15 17.05 -28.76 48.41
CA VAL A 15 15.71 -28.31 48.06
C VAL A 15 15.72 -26.91 47.42
N LEU A 16 16.60 -26.02 47.86
CA LEU A 16 16.76 -24.70 47.27
C LEU A 16 17.42 -24.72 45.90
N LEU A 17 18.33 -25.67 45.61
CA LEU A 17 18.94 -25.83 44.32
C LEU A 17 18.00 -26.44 43.30
N ALA A 18 17.07 -27.32 43.72
CA ALA A 18 16.06 -27.90 42.81
C ALA A 18 14.92 -26.92 42.43
N LEU A 19 14.67 -25.88 43.22
CA LEU A 19 13.61 -24.88 42.93
C LEU A 19 14.11 -23.77 41.95
N ALA A 20 15.42 -23.62 41.80
CA ALA A 20 16.01 -22.65 40.86
C ALA A 20 15.97 -23.11 39.40
N LEU A 21 15.68 -24.40 39.13
CA LEU A 21 15.60 -24.98 37.76
C LEU A 21 14.21 -24.99 37.14
N LEU A 22 13.19 -24.45 37.82
CA LEU A 22 11.82 -24.35 37.35
C LEU A 22 11.44 -22.93 36.92
N VAL A 23 12.37 -22.12 36.44
CA VAL A 23 12.02 -20.93 35.67
C VAL A 23 11.64 -21.41 34.27
N PRO A 24 10.34 -21.51 33.93
CA PRO A 24 9.97 -21.73 32.54
C PRO A 24 10.46 -20.51 31.79
N GLY A 25 11.46 -20.72 30.96
CA GLY A 25 11.87 -19.75 29.97
C GLY A 25 10.68 -19.42 29.06
N CYS A 26 9.85 -18.47 29.48
CA CYS A 26 8.96 -17.73 28.60
C CYS A 26 9.82 -16.80 27.75
N SER A 27 10.70 -17.35 26.95
CA SER A 27 11.48 -16.61 25.99
C SER A 27 11.13 -17.10 24.60
N VAL A 28 10.46 -16.16 23.88
CA VAL A 28 10.66 -16.01 22.44
C VAL A 28 10.04 -17.10 21.55
N LEU A 29 8.70 -17.14 21.56
CA LEU A 29 7.94 -17.59 20.40
C LEU A 29 7.19 -16.41 19.76
N SER A 30 7.89 -15.29 19.61
CA SER A 30 7.42 -14.15 18.81
C SER A 30 8.58 -13.79 17.86
N GLY A 31 8.97 -14.75 17.04
CA GLY A 31 9.82 -14.51 15.91
C GLY A 31 9.03 -13.78 14.82
N GLY A 32 9.13 -12.47 14.79
CA GLY A 32 8.59 -11.67 13.71
C GLY A 32 8.33 -10.25 14.20
N GLY A 33 9.28 -9.34 13.96
CA GLY A 33 8.98 -7.93 13.96
C GLY A 33 7.83 -7.64 12.97
N PRO A 34 7.25 -6.43 12.99
CA PRO A 34 6.26 -6.04 11.99
C PRO A 34 6.85 -6.26 10.60
N PRO A 35 6.01 -6.69 9.62
CA PRO A 35 6.50 -6.91 8.27
C PRO A 35 7.11 -5.63 7.70
N PRO A 36 8.14 -5.73 6.84
CA PRO A 36 8.69 -4.59 6.11
C PRO A 36 7.59 -3.77 5.43
N THR A 37 7.73 -2.47 5.53
CA THR A 37 6.76 -1.51 5.03
C THR A 37 7.25 -0.90 3.72
N PHE A 38 6.39 -0.86 2.72
CA PHE A 38 6.67 -0.37 1.38
C PHE A 38 5.78 0.80 1.01
N ASP A 39 6.23 1.61 0.07
CA ASP A 39 5.51 2.76 -0.45
C ASP A 39 5.38 2.66 -1.97
N LEU A 40 4.51 3.48 -2.56
CA LEU A 40 4.39 3.63 -4.00
C LEU A 40 5.18 4.85 -4.48
N SER A 41 5.72 4.76 -5.68
CA SER A 41 6.38 5.88 -6.36
C SER A 41 5.38 6.73 -7.13
N ALA A 42 5.68 8.01 -7.31
CA ALA A 42 4.98 8.85 -8.26
C ALA A 42 5.78 8.95 -9.56
N PRO A 43 5.18 8.77 -10.76
CA PRO A 43 5.86 9.00 -12.02
C PRO A 43 6.42 10.42 -12.09
N GLU A 44 7.67 10.56 -12.55
CA GLU A 44 8.35 11.85 -12.64
C GLU A 44 8.52 12.32 -14.09
N GLN A 45 8.57 11.38 -15.03
CA GLN A 45 8.86 11.68 -16.43
C GLN A 45 7.60 11.73 -17.27
N PHE A 46 7.28 12.91 -17.77
CA PHE A 46 6.15 13.13 -18.66
C PHE A 46 6.60 13.89 -19.91
N PRO A 47 5.98 13.62 -21.09
CA PRO A 47 6.17 14.46 -22.26
C PRO A 47 5.77 15.91 -21.95
N ARG A 48 6.49 16.88 -22.51
CA ARG A 48 6.15 18.30 -22.31
C ARG A 48 4.71 18.58 -22.72
N ALA A 49 4.02 19.40 -21.93
CA ALA A 49 2.70 19.87 -22.28
C ALA A 49 2.78 20.78 -23.51
N SER A 50 1.90 20.56 -24.47
CA SER A 50 1.81 21.39 -25.69
C SER A 50 1.08 22.71 -25.45
N ARG A 51 0.35 22.84 -24.34
CA ARG A 51 -0.41 24.04 -23.96
C ARG A 51 -0.14 24.42 -22.51
N ALA A 52 -0.30 25.69 -22.19
CA ALA A 52 -0.21 26.16 -20.81
C ALA A 52 -1.35 25.56 -19.96
N PRO A 53 -1.05 25.05 -18.76
CA PRO A 53 -2.07 24.50 -17.86
C PRO A 53 -3.06 25.61 -17.43
N ARG A 54 -4.38 25.30 -17.47
CA ARG A 54 -5.44 26.26 -17.09
C ARG A 54 -6.30 25.77 -15.96
N ALA A 55 -6.59 24.48 -15.91
CA ALA A 55 -7.50 23.89 -14.95
C ALA A 55 -6.87 23.66 -13.58
N GLN A 56 -7.70 23.81 -12.55
CA GLN A 56 -7.42 23.42 -11.17
C GLN A 56 -8.13 22.12 -10.86
N LEU A 57 -7.40 21.12 -10.37
CA LEU A 57 -7.88 19.76 -10.14
C LEU A 57 -7.82 19.42 -8.66
N ILE A 58 -8.92 18.91 -8.13
CA ILE A 58 -8.94 18.23 -6.83
C ILE A 58 -8.96 16.71 -7.08
N VAL A 59 -7.99 16.00 -6.51
CA VAL A 59 -8.00 14.54 -6.48
C VAL A 59 -8.74 14.12 -5.20
N GLN A 60 -9.91 13.52 -5.38
CA GLN A 60 -10.72 13.02 -4.27
C GLN A 60 -10.05 11.81 -3.61
N ASP A 61 -10.50 11.46 -2.40
CA ASP A 61 -10.08 10.22 -1.76
C ASP A 61 -10.39 9.04 -2.68
N ALA A 62 -9.41 8.19 -2.92
CA ALA A 62 -9.61 7.01 -3.74
C ALA A 62 -10.53 6.01 -3.00
N THR A 63 -11.32 5.28 -3.76
CA THR A 63 -12.20 4.23 -3.23
C THR A 63 -11.72 2.85 -3.65
N ALA A 64 -12.04 1.84 -2.86
CA ALA A 64 -11.75 0.43 -3.17
C ALA A 64 -12.70 -0.49 -2.40
N VAL A 65 -12.78 -1.75 -2.82
CA VAL A 65 -13.39 -2.80 -2.00
C VAL A 65 -12.54 -3.06 -0.75
N GLY A 66 -13.16 -3.51 0.35
CA GLY A 66 -12.53 -3.56 1.68
C GLY A 66 -11.18 -4.30 1.75
N VAL A 67 -10.98 -5.34 0.94
CA VAL A 67 -9.69 -6.06 0.90
C VAL A 67 -8.55 -5.19 0.35
N LEU A 68 -8.85 -4.26 -0.56
CA LEU A 68 -7.91 -3.30 -1.14
C LEU A 68 -7.84 -2.01 -0.33
N ASP A 69 -8.88 -1.68 0.46
CA ASP A 69 -8.87 -0.51 1.35
C ASP A 69 -8.17 -0.84 2.68
N SER A 70 -6.94 -1.27 2.60
CA SER A 70 -6.11 -1.65 3.74
C SER A 70 -4.62 -1.41 3.47
N ASP A 71 -3.79 -1.65 4.47
CA ASP A 71 -2.33 -1.68 4.36
C ASP A 71 -1.80 -3.02 3.83
N LYS A 72 -2.67 -3.99 3.56
CA LYS A 72 -2.26 -5.32 3.09
C LYS A 72 -1.98 -5.31 1.60
N ILE A 73 -0.90 -6.00 1.21
CA ILE A 73 -0.59 -6.23 -0.20
C ILE A 73 -1.30 -7.49 -0.63
N VAL A 74 -2.19 -7.35 -1.61
CA VAL A 74 -3.07 -8.42 -2.07
C VAL A 74 -2.35 -9.35 -3.03
N VAL A 75 -2.55 -10.65 -2.84
CA VAL A 75 -2.09 -11.72 -3.72
C VAL A 75 -3.29 -12.56 -4.14
N ARG A 76 -3.35 -12.93 -5.40
CA ARG A 76 -4.32 -13.87 -5.96
C ARG A 76 -3.63 -15.20 -6.30
N PRO A 77 -3.66 -16.21 -5.39
CA PRO A 77 -2.97 -17.49 -5.59
C PRO A 77 -3.61 -18.32 -6.68
N ALA A 78 -4.92 -18.23 -6.85
CA ALA A 78 -5.69 -18.91 -7.88
C ALA A 78 -6.98 -18.14 -8.12
N GLU A 79 -7.71 -18.49 -9.19
CA GLU A 79 -9.01 -17.89 -9.48
C GLU A 79 -9.95 -17.98 -8.26
N GLY A 80 -10.61 -16.87 -7.95
CA GLY A 80 -11.55 -16.75 -6.82
C GLY A 80 -10.90 -16.74 -5.42
N LYS A 81 -9.58 -16.91 -5.29
CA LYS A 81 -8.89 -16.85 -4.00
C LYS A 81 -8.14 -15.54 -3.84
N ILE A 82 -8.23 -14.95 -2.65
CA ILE A 82 -7.53 -13.73 -2.27
C ILE A 82 -6.76 -14.01 -0.98
N ALA A 83 -5.51 -13.59 -0.92
CA ALA A 83 -4.65 -13.64 0.24
C ALA A 83 -3.91 -12.31 0.40
N ALA A 84 -3.29 -12.09 1.55
CA ALA A 84 -2.36 -10.99 1.77
C ALA A 84 -0.93 -11.53 1.86
N LEU A 85 0.06 -10.74 1.42
CA LEU A 85 1.46 -11.04 1.71
C LEU A 85 1.68 -11.02 3.22
N ALA A 86 2.34 -12.06 3.73
CA ALA A 86 2.67 -12.16 5.15
C ALA A 86 3.94 -11.37 5.52
N ASP A 87 4.80 -11.15 4.54
CA ASP A 87 6.15 -10.60 4.68
C ASP A 87 6.30 -9.16 4.19
N ALA A 88 5.18 -8.48 3.86
CA ALA A 88 5.19 -7.11 3.37
C ALA A 88 3.84 -6.42 3.60
N GLN A 89 3.89 -5.10 3.79
CA GLN A 89 2.70 -4.25 3.88
C GLN A 89 2.96 -2.88 3.28
N TRP A 90 1.90 -2.15 2.94
CA TRP A 90 1.98 -0.75 2.55
C TRP A 90 2.25 0.14 3.76
N SER A 91 2.86 1.32 3.52
CA SER A 91 3.12 2.33 4.56
C SER A 91 1.85 2.97 5.12
N GLU A 92 0.80 2.99 4.31
CA GLU A 92 -0.54 3.47 4.65
C GLU A 92 -1.60 2.61 3.94
N ARG A 93 -2.88 2.91 4.14
CA ARG A 93 -3.95 2.33 3.32
C ARG A 93 -3.70 2.60 1.84
N LEU A 94 -3.89 1.59 1.00
CA LEU A 94 -3.67 1.70 -0.44
C LEU A 94 -4.45 2.86 -1.08
N THR A 95 -5.69 3.09 -0.66
CA THR A 95 -6.51 4.21 -1.15
C THR A 95 -5.86 5.56 -0.89
N ARG A 96 -5.22 5.71 0.27
CA ARG A 96 -4.48 6.93 0.63
C ARG A 96 -3.20 7.08 -0.18
N LEU A 97 -2.43 5.99 -0.34
CA LEU A 97 -1.21 6.00 -1.16
C LEU A 97 -1.52 6.39 -2.60
N VAL A 98 -2.54 5.77 -3.19
CA VAL A 98 -2.97 6.06 -4.57
C VAL A 98 -3.35 7.53 -4.72
N GLN A 99 -4.12 8.12 -3.80
CA GLN A 99 -4.45 9.54 -3.85
C GLN A 99 -3.20 10.42 -3.79
N VAL A 100 -2.33 10.22 -2.79
CA VAL A 100 -1.13 11.05 -2.59
C VAL A 100 -0.20 10.95 -3.80
N ARG A 101 0.03 9.73 -4.32
CA ARG A 101 0.92 9.52 -5.46
C ARG A 101 0.32 10.00 -6.78
N ALA A 102 -1.02 9.96 -6.93
CA ALA A 102 -1.70 10.58 -8.06
C ALA A 102 -1.51 12.11 -8.05
N ILE A 103 -1.71 12.78 -6.91
CA ILE A 103 -1.46 14.23 -6.77
C ILE A 103 -0.03 14.55 -7.22
N GLN A 104 0.97 13.85 -6.67
CA GLN A 104 2.37 14.06 -7.04
C GLN A 104 2.64 13.82 -8.53
N ALA A 105 2.02 12.80 -9.14
CA ALA A 105 2.14 12.52 -10.57
C ALA A 105 1.60 13.69 -11.42
N PHE A 106 0.45 14.26 -11.05
CA PHE A 106 -0.09 15.46 -11.71
C PHE A 106 0.80 16.68 -11.54
N GLU A 107 1.37 16.88 -10.35
CA GLU A 107 2.32 17.97 -10.06
C GLU A 107 3.60 17.81 -10.90
N ASN A 108 4.17 16.59 -10.95
CA ASN A 108 5.35 16.28 -11.76
C ASN A 108 5.12 16.52 -13.25
N ALA A 109 3.93 16.18 -13.74
CA ALA A 109 3.55 16.37 -15.13
C ALA A 109 3.38 17.83 -15.53
N LYS A 110 3.14 18.74 -14.59
CA LYS A 110 2.95 20.20 -14.81
C LYS A 110 1.89 20.51 -15.89
N ARG A 111 0.82 19.71 -15.92
CA ARG A 111 -0.27 19.82 -16.90
C ARG A 111 -1.53 20.49 -16.36
N MET A 112 -1.57 20.70 -15.04
CA MET A 112 -2.61 21.43 -14.33
C MET A 112 -2.03 22.71 -13.75
N ARG A 113 -2.87 23.76 -13.64
CA ARG A 113 -2.47 25.03 -12.99
C ARG A 113 -2.24 24.83 -11.50
N ALA A 114 -3.09 24.03 -10.87
CA ALA A 114 -2.94 23.60 -9.49
C ALA A 114 -3.58 22.22 -9.32
N VAL A 115 -3.03 21.44 -8.41
CA VAL A 115 -3.56 20.15 -7.99
C VAL A 115 -3.62 20.15 -6.47
N GLY A 116 -4.66 19.57 -5.90
CA GLY A 116 -4.79 19.45 -4.46
C GLY A 116 -5.74 18.33 -4.06
N ARG A 117 -5.99 18.25 -2.77
CA ARG A 117 -6.94 17.32 -2.14
C ARG A 117 -8.13 18.09 -1.56
N PRO A 118 -9.21 17.41 -1.17
CA PRO A 118 -10.28 18.03 -0.40
C PRO A 118 -9.76 18.74 0.85
N GLY A 119 -10.19 19.98 1.06
CA GLY A 119 -9.75 20.80 2.20
C GLY A 119 -8.59 21.76 1.92
N ASP A 120 -7.89 21.67 0.80
CA ASP A 120 -6.76 22.56 0.46
C ASP A 120 -7.18 24.00 0.09
N ARG A 121 -8.48 24.35 0.19
CA ARG A 121 -9.05 25.66 -0.15
C ARG A 121 -8.74 26.14 -1.58
N ILE A 122 -8.57 25.20 -2.50
CA ILE A 122 -8.43 25.46 -3.93
C ILE A 122 -9.83 25.56 -4.53
N VAL A 123 -10.08 26.58 -5.35
CA VAL A 123 -11.29 26.67 -6.16
C VAL A 123 -11.12 25.73 -7.36
N ALA A 124 -11.68 24.53 -7.26
CA ALA A 124 -11.53 23.53 -8.29
C ALA A 124 -12.37 23.84 -9.54
N ASP A 125 -11.82 23.53 -10.71
CA ASP A 125 -12.58 23.46 -11.95
C ASP A 125 -13.13 22.04 -12.15
N TYR A 126 -12.35 21.05 -11.72
CA TYR A 126 -12.67 19.62 -11.87
C TYR A 126 -12.23 18.82 -10.63
N GLN A 127 -12.91 17.69 -10.45
CA GLN A 127 -12.58 16.67 -9.47
C GLN A 127 -12.20 15.38 -10.20
N LEU A 128 -11.15 14.70 -9.75
CA LEU A 128 -10.76 13.37 -10.17
C LEU A 128 -11.18 12.36 -9.10
N LEU A 129 -12.01 11.40 -9.51
CA LEU A 129 -12.42 10.27 -8.69
C LEU A 129 -11.67 9.03 -9.17
N LEU A 130 -11.06 8.30 -8.25
CA LEU A 130 -10.33 7.06 -8.52
C LEU A 130 -10.99 5.91 -7.76
N ASP A 131 -11.31 4.83 -8.49
CA ASP A 131 -11.87 3.61 -7.94
C ASP A 131 -10.91 2.44 -8.26
N ILE A 132 -10.26 1.91 -7.23
CA ILE A 132 -9.27 0.84 -7.34
C ILE A 132 -10.02 -0.49 -7.45
N ARG A 133 -9.95 -1.13 -8.60
CA ARG A 133 -10.64 -2.39 -8.90
C ARG A 133 -9.75 -3.61 -8.71
N SER A 134 -8.46 -3.46 -9.01
CA SER A 134 -7.42 -4.48 -8.81
C SER A 134 -6.10 -3.79 -8.47
N PHE A 135 -5.38 -4.34 -7.51
CA PHE A 135 -4.04 -3.92 -7.13
C PHE A 135 -3.39 -5.12 -6.43
N GLU A 136 -2.89 -6.08 -7.22
CA GLU A 136 -2.57 -7.39 -6.70
C GLU A 136 -1.47 -8.11 -7.48
N ILE A 137 -0.83 -9.06 -6.82
CA ILE A 137 0.05 -10.05 -7.46
C ILE A 137 -0.81 -11.25 -7.87
N VAL A 138 -0.83 -11.55 -9.14
CA VAL A 138 -1.46 -12.74 -9.71
C VAL A 138 -0.41 -13.83 -9.81
N VAL A 139 -0.57 -14.90 -9.02
CA VAL A 139 0.39 -16.00 -8.95
C VAL A 139 0.38 -16.80 -10.25
N GLU A 140 -0.82 -17.08 -10.78
CA GLU A 140 -0.97 -17.69 -12.09
C GLU A 140 -0.56 -16.67 -13.17
N GLY A 141 0.54 -16.96 -13.86
CA GLY A 141 1.14 -16.06 -14.85
C GLY A 141 2.15 -15.06 -14.27
N LEU A 142 2.44 -15.15 -12.98
CA LEU A 142 3.49 -14.40 -12.26
C LEU A 142 3.54 -12.93 -12.68
N SER A 143 2.52 -12.17 -12.33
CA SER A 143 2.39 -10.77 -12.74
C SER A 143 1.78 -9.88 -11.65
N ALA A 144 2.14 -8.61 -11.67
CA ALA A 144 1.45 -7.56 -10.94
C ALA A 144 0.35 -6.97 -11.83
N GLU A 145 -0.85 -6.79 -11.29
CA GLU A 145 -1.97 -6.20 -12.00
C GLU A 145 -2.53 -5.01 -11.22
N VAL A 146 -2.66 -3.88 -11.90
CA VAL A 146 -3.31 -2.68 -11.36
C VAL A 146 -4.40 -2.25 -12.33
N THR A 147 -5.63 -2.13 -11.83
CA THR A 147 -6.79 -1.64 -12.57
C THR A 147 -7.48 -0.56 -11.77
N ILE A 148 -7.59 0.63 -12.35
CA ILE A 148 -8.26 1.80 -11.73
C ILE A 148 -9.26 2.40 -12.70
N ALA A 149 -10.49 2.61 -12.24
CA ALA A 149 -11.45 3.44 -12.94
C ALA A 149 -11.29 4.90 -12.50
N ALA A 150 -11.06 5.78 -13.46
CA ALA A 150 -10.97 7.22 -13.23
C ALA A 150 -12.16 7.94 -13.84
N LYS A 151 -12.70 8.92 -13.10
CA LYS A 151 -13.77 9.81 -13.58
C LYS A 151 -13.37 11.26 -13.33
N ILE A 152 -13.62 12.12 -14.32
CA ILE A 152 -13.49 13.56 -14.18
C ILE A 152 -14.89 14.14 -14.05
N VAL A 153 -15.09 14.92 -13.01
CA VAL A 153 -16.36 15.59 -12.69
C VAL A 153 -16.13 17.09 -12.71
N GLY A 154 -16.99 17.83 -13.40
CA GLY A 154 -16.97 19.28 -13.33
C GLY A 154 -17.42 19.76 -11.95
N ASP A 155 -16.58 20.50 -11.24
CA ASP A 155 -16.81 20.85 -9.83
C ASP A 155 -18.13 21.62 -9.65
N ARG A 156 -18.35 22.66 -10.46
CA ARG A 156 -19.58 23.48 -10.38
C ARG A 156 -20.84 22.77 -10.80
N SER A 157 -20.74 21.84 -11.78
CA SER A 157 -21.92 21.20 -12.39
C SER A 157 -22.28 19.88 -11.75
N GLY A 158 -21.36 19.24 -11.03
CA GLY A 158 -21.48 17.87 -10.53
C GLY A 158 -21.60 16.81 -11.64
N ARG A 159 -21.40 17.19 -12.91
CA ARG A 159 -21.56 16.27 -14.06
C ARG A 159 -20.25 15.55 -14.34
N ILE A 160 -20.36 14.26 -14.65
CA ILE A 160 -19.21 13.50 -15.16
C ILE A 160 -18.90 14.00 -16.57
N VAL A 161 -17.70 14.52 -16.75
CA VAL A 161 -17.17 15.01 -18.02
C VAL A 161 -16.62 13.85 -18.84
N ALA A 162 -15.88 12.96 -18.20
CA ALA A 162 -15.33 11.74 -18.81
C ALA A 162 -15.06 10.67 -17.77
N GLY A 163 -15.01 9.42 -18.21
CA GLY A 163 -14.63 8.28 -17.39
C GLY A 163 -13.90 7.23 -18.23
N ARG A 164 -12.87 6.61 -17.65
CA ARG A 164 -12.08 5.58 -18.31
C ARG A 164 -11.53 4.59 -17.28
N VAL A 165 -11.35 3.34 -17.68
CA VAL A 165 -10.65 2.31 -16.91
C VAL A 165 -9.24 2.16 -17.47
N PHE A 166 -8.28 2.15 -16.58
CA PHE A 166 -6.86 1.97 -16.87
C PHE A 166 -6.38 0.69 -16.24
N THR A 167 -5.68 -0.12 -17.00
CA THR A 167 -5.15 -1.40 -16.55
C THR A 167 -3.70 -1.53 -17.01
N ALA A 168 -2.82 -1.92 -16.09
CA ALA A 168 -1.47 -2.35 -16.43
C ALA A 168 -1.20 -3.72 -15.82
N ARG A 169 -0.52 -4.56 -16.58
CA ARG A 169 0.01 -5.84 -16.13
C ARG A 169 1.52 -5.85 -16.39
N VAL A 170 2.28 -6.18 -15.35
CA VAL A 170 3.75 -6.21 -15.37
C VAL A 170 4.20 -7.59 -14.92
N PRO A 171 5.07 -8.29 -15.67
CA PRO A 171 5.67 -9.53 -15.21
C PRO A 171 6.38 -9.32 -13.86
N ALA A 172 6.13 -10.18 -12.90
CA ALA A 172 6.84 -10.20 -11.63
C ALA A 172 7.88 -11.31 -11.64
N SER A 173 9.04 -11.09 -11.02
CA SER A 173 10.06 -12.13 -10.91
C SER A 173 9.87 -13.02 -9.67
N ALA A 174 8.97 -12.62 -8.77
CA ALA A 174 8.54 -13.39 -7.61
C ALA A 174 7.12 -13.01 -7.20
N THR A 175 6.46 -13.87 -6.41
CA THR A 175 5.11 -13.61 -5.89
C THR A 175 5.11 -12.93 -4.51
N GLN A 176 6.28 -12.69 -3.93
CA GLN A 176 6.44 -12.11 -2.59
C GLN A 176 7.77 -11.34 -2.49
N GLY A 177 7.93 -10.58 -1.41
CA GLY A 177 9.11 -9.78 -1.14
C GLY A 177 9.31 -8.59 -2.10
N PRO A 178 10.49 -7.95 -2.06
CA PRO A 178 10.78 -6.74 -2.83
C PRO A 178 10.53 -6.84 -4.35
N PRO A 179 10.79 -7.98 -5.04
CA PRO A 179 10.54 -8.07 -6.47
C PRO A 179 9.05 -7.99 -6.83
N ALA A 180 8.16 -8.55 -5.99
CA ALA A 180 6.72 -8.44 -6.19
C ALA A 180 6.24 -7.00 -6.03
N ILE A 181 6.77 -6.30 -5.01
CA ILE A 181 6.47 -4.89 -4.75
C ILE A 181 6.93 -4.00 -5.90
N ALA A 182 8.14 -4.23 -6.42
CA ALA A 182 8.67 -3.48 -7.56
C ALA A 182 7.78 -3.62 -8.80
N ALA A 183 7.24 -4.82 -9.06
CA ALA A 183 6.33 -5.05 -10.17
C ALA A 183 4.97 -4.33 -9.97
N LEU A 184 4.45 -4.28 -8.72
CA LEU A 184 3.25 -3.49 -8.40
C LEU A 184 3.49 -2.00 -8.58
N ASP A 185 4.63 -1.49 -8.12
CA ASP A 185 5.00 -0.08 -8.28
C ASP A 185 5.15 0.30 -9.76
N GLU A 186 5.76 -0.56 -10.57
CA GLU A 186 5.85 -0.36 -12.02
C GLU A 186 4.47 -0.36 -12.69
N ALA A 187 3.60 -1.30 -12.33
CA ALA A 187 2.24 -1.34 -12.86
C ALA A 187 1.43 -0.10 -12.47
N TRP A 188 1.53 0.33 -11.22
CA TRP A 188 0.96 1.60 -10.76
C TRP A 188 1.50 2.78 -11.54
N GLY A 189 2.82 2.88 -11.72
CA GLY A 189 3.46 3.97 -12.46
C GLY A 189 2.91 4.12 -13.89
N LYS A 190 2.66 3.00 -14.58
CA LYS A 190 2.02 2.99 -15.91
C LYS A 190 0.58 3.53 -15.85
N VAL A 191 -0.23 3.01 -14.93
CA VAL A 191 -1.63 3.45 -14.76
C VAL A 191 -1.71 4.92 -14.38
N ALA A 192 -0.88 5.39 -13.43
CA ALA A 192 -0.86 6.79 -13.01
C ALA A 192 -0.46 7.72 -14.15
N SER A 193 0.56 7.35 -14.94
CA SER A 193 0.97 8.12 -16.10
C SER A 193 -0.13 8.24 -17.15
N ASP A 194 -0.81 7.13 -17.43
CA ASP A 194 -1.91 7.10 -18.40
C ASP A 194 -3.10 7.95 -17.92
N ILE A 195 -3.42 7.91 -16.63
CA ILE A 195 -4.48 8.76 -16.02
C ILE A 195 -4.12 10.24 -16.18
N VAL A 196 -2.89 10.63 -15.85
CA VAL A 196 -2.42 12.03 -15.97
C VAL A 196 -2.48 12.52 -17.41
N LEU A 197 -2.00 11.71 -18.35
CA LEU A 197 -2.01 12.06 -19.79
C LEU A 197 -3.44 12.17 -20.31
N TRP A 198 -4.30 11.20 -20.01
CA TRP A 198 -5.70 11.23 -20.40
C TRP A 198 -6.45 12.42 -19.82
N ALA A 199 -6.33 12.66 -18.51
CA ALA A 199 -6.98 13.80 -17.86
C ALA A 199 -6.58 15.12 -18.54
N SER A 200 -5.31 15.28 -18.89
CA SER A 200 -4.78 16.46 -19.59
C SER A 200 -5.34 16.67 -21.00
N THR A 201 -5.97 15.67 -21.60
CA THR A 201 -6.67 15.79 -22.89
C THR A 201 -8.13 16.13 -22.75
N VAL A 202 -8.69 15.90 -21.56
CA VAL A 202 -10.12 16.10 -21.26
C VAL A 202 -10.40 17.49 -20.71
N ILE A 203 -9.43 18.05 -19.95
CA ILE A 203 -9.60 19.31 -19.19
C ILE A 203 -8.50 20.33 -19.45
#